data_e17fb553a4117ef732ca7281117b9079
#
_entry.id   e17fb553a4117ef732ca7281117b9079
#
_cell.length_a   1.000
_cell.length_b   1.000
_cell.length_c   1.000
_cell.angle_alpha   90.00
_cell.angle_beta   90.00
_cell.angle_gamma   90.00
#
_symmetry.space_group_name_H-M   'P 1'
#
loop_
_entity.id
_entity.type
_entity.pdbx_description
1 polymer ?
#
loop_
_entity_poly.entity_id
_entity_poly.type
_entity_poly.pdbx_seq_one_letter_code
_entity_poly.pdbx_strand_id
1 'polypeptide(L)'
;MSTKLVNPAALYDGAPVGMSQAKVDLESRFVFVSGEVDWDRESRVRHATLEGQAEGAIEHLVTVLKEAGSSLENVLQLRVYVRGELADGMSQLVPVLARHFGEVRPALTGIGVASLASRDTLIEIEALARLPEHP
;
A
#
# COMPACT_ATOMS: atom_id res chain seq x y z
N MET A 1 -17.70 -10.68 -15.91
CA MET A 1 -17.47 -10.22 -14.52
C MET A 1 -16.93 -8.82 -14.55
N SER A 2 -17.52 -7.92 -13.76
CA SER A 2 -17.14 -6.51 -13.75
C SER A 2 -15.99 -6.20 -12.78
N THR A 3 -15.61 -7.15 -11.92
CA THR A 3 -14.51 -6.96 -10.96
C THR A 3 -13.54 -8.12 -10.98
N LYS A 4 -12.32 -7.86 -10.50
CA LYS A 4 -11.27 -8.85 -10.39
C LYS A 4 -10.62 -8.74 -9.02
N LEU A 5 -10.44 -9.87 -8.33
CA LEU A 5 -9.70 -9.92 -7.07
C LEU A 5 -8.22 -10.14 -7.37
N VAL A 6 -7.36 -9.47 -6.59
CA VAL A 6 -5.90 -9.56 -6.74
C VAL A 6 -5.30 -9.98 -5.41
N ASN A 7 -4.66 -11.15 -5.41
CA ASN A 7 -4.06 -11.72 -4.19
C ASN A 7 -2.74 -12.40 -4.55
N PRO A 8 -1.63 -11.65 -4.58
CA PRO A 8 -0.32 -12.23 -4.89
C PRO A 8 0.07 -13.31 -3.90
N ALA A 9 0.56 -14.43 -4.41
CA ALA A 9 0.99 -15.57 -3.58
C ALA A 9 2.15 -15.20 -2.64
N ALA A 10 2.92 -14.16 -2.97
CA ALA A 10 4.03 -13.72 -2.15
C ALA A 10 3.59 -12.99 -0.87
N LEU A 11 2.35 -12.51 -0.81
CA LEU A 11 1.83 -11.75 0.34
C LEU A 11 0.97 -12.66 1.23
N TYR A 12 0.69 -12.18 2.46
CA TYR A 12 -0.20 -12.91 3.36
C TYR A 12 -1.59 -13.03 2.75
N ASP A 13 -2.30 -14.10 3.14
CA ASP A 13 -3.65 -14.37 2.64
C ASP A 13 -4.69 -13.64 3.49
N GLY A 14 -5.45 -12.74 2.86
CA GLY A 14 -6.51 -11.99 3.53
C GLY A 14 -7.87 -12.70 3.54
N ALA A 15 -8.00 -13.84 2.88
CA ALA A 15 -9.29 -14.54 2.78
C ALA A 15 -9.94 -14.83 4.14
N PRO A 16 -9.18 -15.25 5.19
CA PRO A 16 -9.79 -15.52 6.50
C PRO A 16 -10.48 -14.32 7.14
N VAL A 17 -10.10 -13.10 6.78
CA VAL A 17 -10.75 -11.88 7.29
C VAL A 17 -11.64 -11.21 6.24
N GLY A 18 -11.86 -11.89 5.12
CA GLY A 18 -12.78 -11.39 4.09
C GLY A 18 -12.22 -10.30 3.21
N MET A 19 -10.90 -10.19 3.07
CA MET A 19 -10.28 -9.15 2.25
C MET A 19 -9.48 -9.72 1.10
N SER A 20 -9.27 -8.89 0.08
CA SER A 20 -8.26 -9.09 -0.97
C SER A 20 -7.22 -7.98 -0.89
N GLN A 21 -6.03 -8.25 -1.41
CA GLN A 21 -4.97 -7.24 -1.46
C GLN A 21 -5.33 -6.09 -2.40
N ALA A 22 -6.05 -6.38 -3.48
CA ALA A 22 -6.65 -5.35 -4.31
C ALA A 22 -7.91 -5.86 -4.98
N LYS A 23 -8.74 -4.93 -5.41
CA LYS A 23 -9.93 -5.22 -6.20
C LYS A 23 -9.96 -4.24 -7.36
N VAL A 24 -10.09 -4.78 -8.56
CA VAL A 24 -10.12 -3.99 -9.80
C VAL A 24 -11.56 -3.87 -10.27
N ASP A 25 -12.00 -2.65 -10.55
CA ASP A 25 -13.26 -2.42 -11.26
C ASP A 25 -12.92 -2.36 -12.75
N LEU A 26 -13.37 -3.38 -13.48
CA LEU A 26 -13.00 -3.51 -14.90
C LEU A 26 -13.68 -2.49 -15.79
N GLU A 27 -14.82 -1.92 -15.39
CA GLU A 27 -15.49 -0.89 -16.16
C GLU A 27 -14.78 0.46 -16.02
N SER A 28 -14.57 0.93 -14.81
CA SER A 28 -13.90 2.21 -14.57
C SER A 28 -12.39 2.11 -14.74
N ARG A 29 -11.84 0.89 -14.65
CA ARG A 29 -10.42 0.59 -14.70
C ARG A 29 -9.66 1.11 -13.46
N PHE A 30 -10.37 1.37 -12.37
CA PHE A 30 -9.74 1.71 -11.09
C PHE A 30 -9.28 0.46 -10.35
N VAL A 31 -8.15 0.60 -9.68
CA VAL A 31 -7.54 -0.44 -8.85
C VAL A 31 -7.54 0.06 -7.41
N PHE A 32 -8.31 -0.60 -6.56
CA PHE A 32 -8.40 -0.29 -5.14
C PHE A 32 -7.48 -1.22 -4.39
N VAL A 33 -6.42 -0.68 -3.80
CA VAL A 33 -5.44 -1.47 -3.06
C VAL A 33 -5.71 -1.33 -1.57
N SER A 34 -5.81 -2.45 -0.89
CA SER A 34 -5.94 -2.51 0.57
C SER A 34 -4.72 -1.87 1.25
N GLY A 35 -4.85 -1.49 2.51
CA GLY A 35 -3.72 -1.00 3.27
C GLY A 35 -2.59 -2.01 3.29
N GLU A 36 -1.47 -1.69 2.67
CA GLU A 36 -0.30 -2.56 2.64
C GLU A 36 0.59 -2.28 3.83
N VAL A 37 1.06 -3.34 4.44
CA VAL A 37 1.92 -3.31 5.63
C VAL A 37 3.17 -4.13 5.37
N ASP A 38 4.21 -3.90 6.17
CA ASP A 38 5.48 -4.61 6.04
C ASP A 38 5.42 -5.99 6.69
N TRP A 39 4.48 -6.82 6.24
CA TRP A 39 4.29 -8.17 6.78
C TRP A 39 4.83 -9.23 5.84
N ASP A 40 5.39 -10.32 6.43
CA ASP A 40 5.70 -11.52 5.67
C ASP A 40 4.42 -12.36 5.45
N ARG A 41 4.55 -13.53 4.82
CA ARG A 41 3.41 -14.38 4.50
C ARG A 41 2.68 -14.92 5.75
N GLU A 42 3.37 -14.93 6.89
CA GLU A 42 2.82 -15.36 8.18
C GLU A 42 2.29 -14.18 9.00
N SER A 43 2.14 -13.01 8.38
CA SER A 43 1.62 -11.79 9.01
C SER A 43 2.52 -11.26 10.12
N ARG A 44 3.83 -11.46 9.99
CA ARG A 44 4.82 -10.93 10.93
C ARG A 44 5.55 -9.75 10.31
N VAL A 45 5.76 -8.71 11.12
CA VAL A 45 6.49 -7.51 10.69
C VAL A 45 7.94 -7.87 10.36
N ARG A 46 8.44 -7.39 9.22
CA ARG A 46 9.80 -7.70 8.74
C ARG A 46 10.85 -6.71 9.24
N HIS A 47 10.50 -5.44 9.42
CA HIS A 47 11.45 -4.38 9.81
C HIS A 47 11.00 -3.70 11.09
N ALA A 48 11.98 -3.26 11.90
CA ALA A 48 11.70 -2.66 13.21
C ALA A 48 11.47 -1.14 13.16
N THR A 49 11.94 -0.46 12.10
CA THR A 49 11.87 1.01 12.02
C THR A 49 10.75 1.48 11.12
N LEU A 50 10.28 2.70 11.33
CA LEU A 50 9.28 3.31 10.45
C LEU A 50 9.78 3.37 9.01
N GLU A 51 11.03 3.80 8.81
CA GLU A 51 11.63 3.85 7.47
C GLU A 51 11.63 2.47 6.81
N GLY A 52 12.09 1.44 7.52
CA GLY A 52 12.12 0.08 6.97
C GLY A 52 10.74 -0.46 6.66
N GLN A 53 9.77 -0.19 7.53
CA GLN A 53 8.39 -0.62 7.29
C GLN A 53 7.75 0.14 6.12
N ALA A 54 8.07 1.42 5.96
CA ALA A 54 7.57 2.19 4.81
C ALA A 54 8.10 1.59 3.49
N GLU A 55 9.39 1.26 3.44
CA GLU A 55 9.99 0.59 2.28
C GLU A 55 9.30 -0.74 1.99
N GLY A 56 9.08 -1.54 3.04
CA GLY A 56 8.43 -2.85 2.90
C GLY A 56 6.97 -2.74 2.45
N ALA A 57 6.23 -1.77 2.97
CA ALA A 57 4.85 -1.54 2.56
C ALA A 57 4.78 -1.13 1.08
N ILE A 58 5.69 -0.27 0.63
CA ILE A 58 5.76 0.15 -0.79
C ILE A 58 6.15 -1.03 -1.67
N GLU A 59 7.08 -1.87 -1.23
CA GLU A 59 7.45 -3.08 -1.96
C GLU A 59 6.23 -3.98 -2.20
N HIS A 60 5.40 -4.17 -1.17
CA HIS A 60 4.17 -4.95 -1.31
C HIS A 60 3.16 -4.25 -2.22
N LEU A 61 3.04 -2.93 -2.12
CA LEU A 61 2.18 -2.15 -3.01
C LEU A 61 2.59 -2.37 -4.48
N VAL A 62 3.89 -2.33 -4.77
CA VAL A 62 4.41 -2.60 -6.12
C VAL A 62 4.01 -3.99 -6.60
N THR A 63 4.17 -5.00 -5.74
CA THR A 63 3.80 -6.38 -6.06
C THR A 63 2.31 -6.51 -6.39
N VAL A 64 1.45 -5.89 -5.58
CA VAL A 64 -0.01 -5.92 -5.79
C VAL A 64 -0.40 -5.21 -7.08
N LEU A 65 0.15 -4.01 -7.32
CA LEU A 65 -0.13 -3.25 -8.53
C LEU A 65 0.29 -4.01 -9.78
N LYS A 66 1.46 -4.62 -9.75
CA LYS A 66 1.96 -5.42 -10.88
C LYS A 66 1.02 -6.57 -11.20
N GLU A 67 0.59 -7.31 -10.19
CA GLU A 67 -0.35 -8.43 -10.41
C GLU A 67 -1.71 -7.94 -10.90
N ALA A 68 -2.13 -6.75 -10.50
CA ALA A 68 -3.35 -6.13 -11.00
C ALA A 68 -3.23 -5.65 -12.46
N GLY A 69 -2.02 -5.57 -13.00
CA GLY A 69 -1.76 -5.03 -14.33
C GLY A 69 -1.49 -3.52 -14.33
N SER A 70 -1.13 -2.96 -13.19
CA SER A 70 -0.85 -1.54 -13.01
C SER A 70 0.61 -1.31 -12.57
N SER A 71 0.92 -0.15 -12.04
CA SER A 71 2.26 0.22 -11.57
C SER A 71 2.19 1.43 -10.67
N LEU A 72 3.30 1.78 -10.01
CA LEU A 72 3.37 3.01 -9.20
C LEU A 72 3.04 4.26 -10.01
N GLU A 73 3.42 4.29 -11.28
CA GLU A 73 3.15 5.44 -12.16
C GLU A 73 1.66 5.70 -12.35
N ASN A 74 0.84 4.70 -12.13
CA ASN A 74 -0.61 4.79 -12.27
C ASN A 74 -1.34 5.06 -10.96
N VAL A 75 -0.62 5.29 -9.87
CA VAL A 75 -1.23 5.63 -8.58
C VAL A 75 -1.77 7.05 -8.63
N LEU A 76 -3.05 7.19 -8.30
CA LEU A 76 -3.75 8.47 -8.29
C LEU A 76 -3.81 9.07 -6.89
N GLN A 77 -3.95 8.22 -5.87
CA GLN A 77 -4.09 8.65 -4.48
C GLN A 77 -3.40 7.67 -3.54
N LEU A 78 -2.73 8.23 -2.54
CA LEU A 78 -2.17 7.48 -1.41
C LEU A 78 -2.76 7.99 -0.12
N ARG A 79 -3.07 7.07 0.80
CA ARG A 79 -3.30 7.39 2.20
C ARG A 79 -2.29 6.63 3.02
N VAL A 80 -1.56 7.37 3.85
CA VAL A 80 -0.48 6.84 4.66
C VAL A 80 -0.87 7.01 6.13
N TYR A 81 -1.03 5.88 6.82
CA TYR A 81 -1.40 5.84 8.24
C TYR A 81 -0.16 5.50 9.04
N VAL A 82 0.22 6.38 9.96
CA VAL A 82 1.39 6.17 10.82
C VAL A 82 0.91 6.08 12.26
N ARG A 83 1.34 5.05 12.96
CA ARG A 83 0.99 4.88 14.36
C ARG A 83 1.71 5.94 15.21
N GLY A 84 0.92 6.71 15.97
CA GLY A 84 1.45 7.75 16.82
C GLY A 84 1.33 9.13 16.19
N GLU A 85 2.15 10.07 16.67
CA GLU A 85 2.16 11.43 16.16
C GLU A 85 2.84 11.49 14.81
N LEU A 86 2.10 11.84 13.78
CA LEU A 86 2.63 11.87 12.42
C LEU A 86 3.87 12.77 12.29
N ALA A 87 3.83 13.94 12.96
CA ALA A 87 4.93 14.90 12.89
C ALA A 87 6.27 14.29 13.33
N ASP A 88 6.26 13.38 14.30
CA ASP A 88 7.47 12.73 14.81
C ASP A 88 8.09 11.77 13.79
N GLY A 89 7.31 11.25 12.87
CA GLY A 89 7.78 10.28 11.87
C GLY A 89 8.16 10.90 10.53
N MET A 90 7.89 12.19 10.32
CA MET A 90 8.06 12.81 9.00
C MET A 90 9.49 12.74 8.47
N SER A 91 10.49 12.88 9.35
CA SER A 91 11.90 12.84 8.92
C SER A 91 12.30 11.47 8.36
N GLN A 92 11.68 10.38 8.83
CA GLN A 92 11.91 9.04 8.30
C GLN A 92 11.05 8.76 7.06
N LEU A 93 9.82 9.24 7.07
CA LEU A 93 8.82 8.91 6.04
C LEU A 93 8.99 9.68 4.74
N VAL A 94 9.21 11.00 4.83
CA VAL A 94 9.25 11.87 3.63
C VAL A 94 10.31 11.44 2.62
N PRO A 95 11.56 11.12 3.02
CA PRO A 95 12.56 10.67 2.03
C PRO A 95 12.14 9.38 1.30
N VAL A 96 11.48 8.46 1.99
CA VAL A 96 11.01 7.21 1.38
C VAL A 96 9.92 7.51 0.34
N LEU A 97 8.93 8.30 0.71
CA LEU A 97 7.85 8.67 -0.23
C LEU A 97 8.38 9.44 -1.43
N ALA A 98 9.28 10.39 -1.21
CA ALA A 98 9.87 11.19 -2.30
C ALA A 98 10.67 10.33 -3.27
N ARG A 99 11.41 9.34 -2.75
CA ARG A 99 12.21 8.45 -3.61
C ARG A 99 11.34 7.59 -4.52
N HIS A 100 10.20 7.10 -4.03
CA HIS A 100 9.33 6.21 -4.80
C HIS A 100 8.28 6.95 -5.64
N PHE A 101 7.77 8.08 -5.15
CA PHE A 101 6.64 8.78 -5.76
C PHE A 101 6.97 10.19 -6.24
N GLY A 102 8.23 10.61 -6.17
CA GLY A 102 8.61 11.98 -6.43
C GLY A 102 8.18 12.52 -7.78
N GLU A 103 8.19 11.71 -8.83
CA GLU A 103 7.76 12.11 -10.17
C GLU A 103 6.28 11.78 -10.44
N VAL A 104 5.75 10.76 -9.77
CA VAL A 104 4.34 10.38 -9.91
C VAL A 104 3.44 11.42 -9.27
N ARG A 105 3.83 11.94 -8.12
CA ARG A 105 3.12 12.98 -7.37
C ARG A 105 1.63 12.70 -7.18
N PRO A 106 1.26 11.56 -6.60
CA PRO A 106 -0.14 11.25 -6.35
C PRO A 106 -0.75 12.22 -5.35
N ALA A 107 -2.08 12.33 -5.34
CA ALA A 107 -2.75 13.01 -4.24
C ALA A 107 -2.44 12.24 -2.96
N LEU A 108 -2.00 12.92 -1.91
CA LEU A 108 -1.47 12.27 -0.71
C LEU A 108 -2.10 12.82 0.55
N THR A 109 -2.52 11.93 1.44
CA THR A 109 -2.96 12.30 2.80
C THR A 109 -2.19 11.44 3.81
N GLY A 110 -1.58 12.11 4.79
CA GLY A 110 -0.92 11.43 5.92
C GLY A 110 -1.78 11.55 7.17
N ILE A 111 -1.88 10.47 7.94
CA ILE A 111 -2.76 10.41 9.11
C ILE A 111 -2.03 9.69 10.24
N GLY A 112 -1.97 10.34 11.41
CA GLY A 112 -1.51 9.68 12.64
C GLY A 112 -2.68 8.89 13.24
N VAL A 113 -2.44 7.65 13.64
CA VAL A 113 -3.47 6.77 14.20
C VAL A 113 -3.04 6.19 15.54
N ALA A 114 -4.00 5.81 16.36
CA ALA A 114 -3.72 5.24 17.67
C ALA A 114 -3.15 3.82 17.59
N SER A 115 -3.56 3.04 16.61
CA SER A 115 -3.14 1.65 16.45
C SER A 115 -3.34 1.18 15.02
N LEU A 116 -2.64 0.11 14.68
CA LEU A 116 -2.82 -0.63 13.44
C LEU A 116 -3.06 -2.10 13.78
N ALA A 117 -3.10 -2.96 12.78
CA ALA A 117 -3.55 -4.34 12.96
C ALA A 117 -2.65 -5.19 13.87
N SER A 118 -1.37 -4.84 14.03
CA SER A 118 -0.51 -5.47 15.04
C SER A 118 0.22 -4.38 15.83
N ARG A 119 0.67 -4.75 17.05
CA ARG A 119 1.29 -3.79 17.96
C ARG A 119 2.59 -3.20 17.44
N ASP A 120 3.32 -3.95 16.63
CA ASP A 120 4.59 -3.53 16.05
C ASP A 120 4.47 -3.03 14.62
N THR A 121 3.26 -2.98 14.06
CA THR A 121 3.00 -2.34 12.76
C THR A 121 2.98 -0.82 12.96
N LEU A 122 3.90 -0.12 12.30
CA LEU A 122 4.09 1.32 12.46
C LEU A 122 3.47 2.13 11.33
N ILE A 123 3.23 1.52 10.17
CA ILE A 123 2.74 2.22 8.99
C ILE A 123 1.89 1.29 8.13
N GLU A 124 0.88 1.87 7.50
CA GLU A 124 0.03 1.21 6.52
C GLU A 124 -0.22 2.18 5.37
N ILE A 125 -0.12 1.70 4.13
CA ILE A 125 -0.26 2.52 2.94
C ILE A 125 -1.35 1.93 2.06
N GLU A 126 -2.42 2.68 1.80
CA GLU A 126 -3.44 2.28 0.84
C GLU A 126 -3.37 3.17 -0.40
N ALA A 127 -3.79 2.64 -1.52
CA ALA A 127 -3.69 3.34 -2.79
C ALA A 127 -4.94 3.15 -3.64
N LEU A 128 -5.23 4.18 -4.43
CA LEU A 128 -6.13 4.10 -5.56
C LEU A 128 -5.28 4.33 -6.81
N ALA A 129 -5.35 3.39 -7.74
CA ALA A 129 -4.62 3.47 -8.99
C ALA A 129 -5.58 3.22 -10.15
N ARG A 130 -5.06 3.27 -11.36
CA ARG A 130 -5.82 2.87 -12.54
C ARG A 130 -5.00 1.87 -13.35
N LEU A 131 -5.68 1.12 -14.18
CA LEU A 131 -5.00 0.34 -15.21
C LEU A 131 -4.49 1.31 -16.29
N PRO A 132 -3.34 1.02 -16.90
CA PRO A 132 -2.84 1.86 -17.99
C PRO A 132 -3.78 1.84 -19.18
N GLU A 133 -3.72 2.88 -19.99
CA GLU A 133 -4.52 2.94 -21.22
C GLU A 133 -4.09 1.81 -22.15
N HIS A 134 -5.02 1.40 -23.00
CA HIS A 134 -4.70 0.40 -24.02
C HIS A 134 -3.69 0.98 -25.01
N PRO A 135 -2.70 0.16 -25.42
CA PRO A 135 -1.76 0.60 -26.45
C PRO A 135 -2.44 0.84 -27.79
#